data_0573a253c6c4670b4e97f3e5a9c7b887
#
_entry.id   0573a253c6c4670b4e97f3e5a9c7b887
#
_cell.length_a   1.000
_cell.length_b   1.000
_cell.length_c   1.000
_cell.angle_alpha   90.00
_cell.angle_beta   90.00
_cell.angle_gamma   90.00
#
_symmetry.space_group_name_H-M   'P 1'
#
loop_
_entity.id
_entity.type
_entity.pdbx_description
1 polymer ?
#
loop_
_entity_poly.entity_id
_entity_poly.type
_entity_poly.pdbx_seq_one_letter_code
_entity_poly.pdbx_strand_id
1 'polypeptide(L)' 'MCEANVYLERDGREELLLEAVYILRPEDGRIYMVNIFGEQKTVRATFKRLDLAEERIVLEAK' A
#
# COMPACT_ATOMS: atom_id res chain seq x y z
N MET A 1 4.98 -17.31 1.09
CA MET A 1 3.90 -16.32 1.04
C MET A 1 4.44 -14.98 0.60
N CYS A 2 3.74 -14.34 -0.33
CA CYS A 2 4.20 -13.05 -0.84
C CYS A 2 3.64 -11.92 -0.01
N GLU A 3 4.49 -11.00 0.36
CA GLU A 3 4.10 -9.78 1.03
C GLU A 3 4.86 -8.63 0.40
N ALA A 4 4.29 -7.43 0.49
CA ALA A 4 4.88 -6.28 -0.17
C ALA A 4 4.89 -5.09 0.77
N ASN A 5 5.87 -4.21 0.58
CA ASN A 5 5.89 -2.94 1.28
C ASN A 5 5.02 -1.97 0.50
N VAL A 6 4.19 -1.23 1.20
CA VAL A 6 3.24 -0.30 0.59
C VAL A 6 3.70 1.13 0.84
N TYR A 7 3.78 1.90 -0.23
CA TYR A 7 4.21 3.29 -0.20
C TYR A 7 3.09 4.20 -0.66
N LEU A 8 3.05 5.39 -0.11
CA LEU A 8 2.11 6.42 -0.55
C LEU A 8 2.89 7.50 -1.28
N GLU A 9 2.47 7.81 -2.49
CA GLU A 9 3.06 8.89 -3.27
C GLU A 9 2.19 10.13 -3.15
N ARG A 10 2.82 11.25 -2.78
CA ARG A 10 2.17 12.54 -2.68
C ARG A 10 3.14 13.58 -3.19
N ASP A 11 2.72 14.34 -4.21
CA ASP A 11 3.54 15.40 -4.78
C ASP A 11 4.92 14.90 -5.21
N GLY A 12 4.94 13.72 -5.84
CA GLY A 12 6.18 13.14 -6.36
C GLY A 12 7.07 12.49 -5.32
N ARG A 13 6.63 12.43 -4.07
CA ARG A 13 7.38 11.79 -2.99
C ARG A 13 6.69 10.52 -2.54
N GLU A 14 7.49 9.49 -2.32
CA GLU A 14 6.99 8.23 -1.81
C GLU A 14 7.44 8.05 -0.37
N GLU A 15 6.49 7.70 0.49
CA GLU A 15 6.84 7.36 1.86
C GLU A 15 6.22 6.02 2.23
N LEU A 16 6.93 5.27 3.05
CA LEU A 16 6.48 3.96 3.46
C LEU A 16 5.26 4.10 4.36
N LEU A 17 4.17 3.41 3.99
CA LEU A 17 2.96 3.38 4.80
C LEU A 17 2.97 2.19 5.74
N LEU A 18 3.25 1.02 5.19
CA LEU A 18 3.15 -0.22 5.96
C LEU A 18 4.00 -1.26 5.28
N GLU A 19 4.82 -1.96 6.06
CA GLU A 19 5.68 -2.99 5.49
C GLU A 19 5.04 -4.36 5.66
N ALA A 20 5.45 -5.29 4.82
CA ALA A 20 5.05 -6.69 4.89
C ALA A 20 3.53 -6.86 4.81
N VAL A 21 2.90 -6.13 3.89
CA VAL A 21 1.45 -6.19 3.70
C VAL A 21 1.11 -7.44 2.90
N TYR A 22 0.11 -8.17 3.36
CA TYR A 22 -0.36 -9.35 2.65
C TYR A 22 -1.84 -9.26 2.28
N ILE A 23 -2.57 -8.27 2.79
CA ILE A 23 -3.95 -8.00 2.39
C ILE A 23 -4.04 -6.54 1.98
N LEU A 24 -4.58 -6.30 0.80
CA LEU A 24 -4.78 -4.94 0.31
C LEU A 24 -6.11 -4.92 -0.43
N ARG A 25 -7.05 -4.09 0.06
CA ARG A 25 -8.40 -4.03 -0.48
C ARG A 25 -8.81 -2.61 -0.81
N PRO A 26 -8.87 -2.25 -2.09
CA PRO A 26 -9.42 -0.95 -2.48
C PRO A 26 -10.94 -0.94 -2.32
N GLU A 27 -11.48 0.11 -1.71
CA GLU A 27 -12.92 0.28 -1.51
C GLU A 27 -13.27 1.76 -1.51
N ASP A 28 -14.14 2.17 -2.44
CA ASP A 28 -14.74 3.51 -2.40
C ASP A 28 -13.72 4.64 -2.17
N GLY A 29 -12.65 4.64 -2.94
CA GLY A 29 -11.66 5.70 -2.84
C GLY A 29 -10.72 5.58 -1.66
N ARG A 30 -10.81 4.49 -0.92
CA ARG A 30 -9.91 4.18 0.19
C ARG A 30 -9.29 2.83 -0.04
N ILE A 31 -8.15 2.61 0.60
CA ILE A 31 -7.49 1.32 0.52
C ILE A 31 -7.20 0.85 1.94
N TYR A 32 -7.75 -0.33 2.23
CA TYR A 32 -7.55 -1.01 3.50
C TYR A 32 -6.42 -2.01 3.34
N MET A 33 -5.53 -2.10 4.32
CA MET A 33 -4.41 -3.02 4.25
C MET A 33 -4.08 -3.59 5.62
N VAL A 34 -3.53 -4.80 5.60
CA VAL A 34 -3.11 -5.51 6.80
C VAL A 34 -1.74 -6.12 6.53
N ASN A 35 -0.84 -6.02 7.49
CA ASN A 35 0.46 -6.67 7.33
C ASN A 35 0.55 -7.95 8.15
N ILE A 36 1.69 -8.64 8.03
CA ILE A 36 1.88 -9.94 8.67
C ILE A 36 1.96 -9.83 10.20
N PHE A 37 2.16 -8.63 10.73
CA PHE A 37 2.23 -8.41 12.16
C PHE A 37 0.87 -8.03 12.75
N GLY A 38 -0.18 -8.05 11.93
CA GLY A 38 -1.52 -7.71 12.39
C GLY A 38 -1.84 -6.24 12.40
N GLU A 39 -0.93 -5.40 11.92
CA GLU A 39 -1.19 -3.97 11.84
C GLU A 39 -2.12 -3.68 10.68
N GLN A 40 -3.06 -2.77 10.90
CA GLN A 40 -4.07 -2.40 9.91
C GLN A 40 -3.98 -0.91 9.62
N LYS A 41 -4.27 -0.56 8.37
CA LYS A 41 -4.26 0.84 7.98
C LYS A 41 -5.27 1.05 6.86
N THR A 42 -5.95 2.18 6.88
CA THR A 42 -6.85 2.59 5.80
C THR A 42 -6.45 4.00 5.40
N VAL A 43 -6.25 4.20 4.10
CA VAL A 43 -5.84 5.51 3.59
C VAL A 43 -6.72 5.92 2.42
N ARG A 44 -6.85 7.22 2.21
CA ARG A 44 -7.53 7.76 1.04
C ARG A 44 -6.52 7.83 -0.08
N ALA A 45 -6.62 6.89 -1.00
CA ALA A 45 -5.64 6.76 -2.06
C ALA A 45 -6.20 5.90 -3.16
N THR A 46 -5.52 5.91 -4.30
CA THR A 46 -5.82 5.01 -5.39
C THR A 46 -4.58 4.19 -5.68
N PHE A 47 -4.80 3.00 -6.22
CA PHE A 47 -3.69 2.14 -6.61
C PHE A 47 -2.95 2.77 -7.79
N LYS A 48 -1.63 2.79 -7.71
CA LYS A 48 -0.82 3.33 -8.80
C LYS A 48 -0.06 2.24 -9.53
N ARG A 49 0.74 1.45 -8.82
CA ARG A 49 1.49 0.39 -9.48
C ARG A 49 1.93 -0.67 -8.49
N LEU A 50 2.20 -1.84 -9.04
CA LEU A 50 2.73 -2.97 -8.30
C LEU A 50 4.02 -3.41 -9.00
N ASP A 51 5.10 -3.50 -8.24
CA ASP A 51 6.37 -3.98 -8.74
C ASP A 51 6.66 -5.29 -8.01
N LEU A 52 6.43 -6.39 -8.70
CA LEU A 52 6.57 -7.71 -8.08
C LEU A 52 8.02 -8.05 -7.78
N ALA A 53 8.94 -7.61 -8.66
CA ALA A 53 10.34 -7.91 -8.48
C ALA A 53 10.88 -7.31 -7.19
N GLU A 54 10.39 -6.14 -6.82
CA GLU A 54 10.83 -5.45 -5.62
C GLU A 54 9.86 -5.60 -4.46
N GLU A 55 8.76 -6.33 -4.68
CA GLU A 55 7.74 -6.53 -3.66
C GLU A 55 7.24 -5.19 -3.13
N ARG A 56 6.87 -4.31 -4.06
CA ARG A 56 6.60 -2.93 -3.73
C ARG A 56 5.28 -2.51 -4.37
N ILE A 57 4.40 -1.93 -3.56
CA ILE A 57 3.13 -1.39 -4.03
C ILE A 57 3.16 0.11 -3.79
N VAL A 58 2.78 0.88 -4.80
CA VAL A 58 2.71 2.33 -4.68
C VAL A 58 1.27 2.76 -4.85
N LEU A 59 0.78 3.51 -3.88
CA LEU A 59 -0.54 4.12 -3.90
C LEU A 59 -0.38 5.60 -4.11
N GLU A 60 -1.35 6.21 -4.76
CA GLU A 60 -1.31 7.65 -4.99
C GLU A 60 -2.31 8.33 -4.07
N ALA A 61 -1.86 9.33 -3.31
CA ALA A 61 -2.71 10.07 -2.39
C ALA A 61 -3.78 10.83 -3.16
N LYS A 62 -4.96 10.89 -2.59
CA LYS A 62 -6.05 11.67 -3.17
C LYS A 62 -6.04 13.09 -2.67
#